data_cc77a32666e6a4808b6f61e78495b583
#
_entry.id   cc77a32666e6a4808b6f61e78495b583
#
_cell.length_a   1.000
_cell.length_b   1.000
_cell.length_c   1.000
_cell.angle_alpha   90.00
_cell.angle_beta   90.00
_cell.angle_gamma   90.00
#
_symmetry.space_group_name_H-M   'P 1'
#
loop_
_entity.id
_entity.type
_entity.pdbx_description
1 polymer ?
#
loop_
_entity_poly.entity_id
_entity_poly.type
_entity_poly.pdbx_seq_one_letter_code
_entity_poly.pdbx_strand_id
1 'polypeptide(L)'
;MKLLRITAEGLPLFKEKLDLSFYAQQRVAEEQKNILYPLFSNIYMNSATGFIGINASGKTSVLKVILLALDIINNEPINHIETRDILGDAKEVKLNMYFFSGKLNEICRLETIITSRKSKPEGTSYSILSESLWIKDVDEVTTRKGMLIFEGKEPAMVRSSQEDFLPDDVSIMIARNKKAKEHVCIVNLLKYTNENVLTFSEEIPSEVIMFLDPTIEKLHFDE
;
A
#
# COMPACT_ATOMS: atom_id res chain seq x y z
N MET A 1 2.81 -5.66 -11.42
CA MET A 1 1.64 -4.83 -11.01
C MET A 1 2.09 -3.44 -10.62
N LYS A 2 1.22 -2.42 -10.73
CA LYS A 2 1.46 -1.03 -10.31
C LYS A 2 0.28 -0.54 -9.47
N LEU A 3 0.55 -0.08 -8.25
CA LEU A 3 -0.45 0.44 -7.34
C LEU A 3 -0.92 1.83 -7.81
N LEU A 4 -2.23 2.04 -7.94
CA LEU A 4 -2.83 3.29 -8.42
C LEU A 4 -3.41 4.12 -7.27
N ARG A 5 -4.13 3.46 -6.34
CA ARG A 5 -4.78 4.13 -5.21
C ARG A 5 -5.01 3.15 -4.07
N ILE A 6 -4.93 3.65 -2.86
CA ILE A 6 -5.38 2.96 -1.65
C ILE A 6 -6.42 3.85 -0.97
N THR A 7 -7.52 3.26 -0.52
CA THR A 7 -8.38 3.89 0.48
C THR A 7 -8.52 2.97 1.68
N ALA A 8 -8.45 3.53 2.88
CA ALA A 8 -8.59 2.78 4.12
C ALA A 8 -9.57 3.48 5.06
N GLU A 9 -10.48 2.71 5.64
CA GLU A 9 -11.48 3.16 6.61
C GLU A 9 -11.42 2.26 7.85
N GLY A 10 -11.68 2.84 9.03
CA GLY A 10 -11.69 2.10 10.30
C GLY A 10 -10.33 1.87 10.94
N LEU A 11 -9.24 2.44 10.39
CA LEU A 11 -7.91 2.38 11.00
C LEU A 11 -7.87 3.22 12.29
N PRO A 12 -7.38 2.68 13.44
CA PRO A 12 -7.44 3.39 14.74
C PRO A 12 -6.72 4.74 14.78
N LEU A 13 -5.64 4.88 14.00
CA LEU A 13 -4.83 6.10 13.97
C LEU A 13 -5.40 7.18 13.04
N PHE A 14 -6.40 6.86 12.23
CA PHE A 14 -6.99 7.79 11.27
C PHE A 14 -8.47 8.00 11.62
N LYS A 15 -8.85 9.24 11.98
CA LYS A 15 -10.24 9.58 12.31
C LYS A 15 -11.16 9.54 11.09
N GLU A 16 -10.59 9.84 9.93
CA GLU A 16 -11.29 9.90 8.66
C GLU A 16 -10.72 8.83 7.72
N LYS A 17 -11.41 8.64 6.60
CA LYS A 17 -10.96 7.80 5.53
C LYS A 17 -9.61 8.29 4.99
N LEU A 18 -8.62 7.41 4.99
CA LEU A 18 -7.35 7.63 4.29
C LEU A 18 -7.57 7.39 2.79
N ASP A 19 -7.07 8.30 1.96
CA ASP A 19 -7.16 8.22 0.49
C ASP A 19 -5.83 8.64 -0.14
N LEU A 20 -5.14 7.69 -0.74
CA LEU A 20 -3.79 7.86 -1.30
C LEU A 20 -3.83 7.53 -2.79
N SER A 21 -3.45 8.48 -3.64
CA SER A 21 -3.36 8.30 -5.09
C SER A 21 -1.92 8.38 -5.57
N PHE A 22 -1.50 7.42 -6.38
CA PHE A 22 -0.14 7.28 -6.92
C PHE A 22 -0.06 7.59 -8.41
N TYR A 23 -1.15 7.97 -9.06
CA TYR A 23 -1.21 8.39 -10.46
C TYR A 23 -1.46 9.89 -10.59
N ALA A 24 -1.07 10.46 -11.71
CA ALA A 24 -1.26 11.88 -11.99
C ALA A 24 -2.77 12.19 -12.16
N GLN A 25 -3.34 12.90 -11.17
CA GLN A 25 -4.77 13.24 -11.16
C GLN A 25 -5.12 14.37 -12.13
N GLN A 26 -4.15 15.21 -12.49
CA GLN A 26 -4.31 16.30 -13.43
C GLN A 26 -3.81 15.94 -14.83
N ARG A 27 -4.17 16.76 -15.82
CA ARG A 27 -3.62 16.61 -17.18
C ARG A 27 -2.11 16.82 -17.14
N VAL A 28 -1.38 15.87 -17.69
CA VAL A 28 0.07 15.92 -17.77
C VAL A 28 0.48 16.74 -18.99
N ALA A 29 1.28 17.81 -18.79
CA ALA A 29 1.87 18.59 -19.86
C ALA A 29 3.00 17.79 -20.54
N GLU A 30 3.32 18.11 -21.80
CA GLU A 30 4.36 17.40 -22.56
C GLU A 30 5.71 17.38 -21.83
N GLU A 31 6.09 18.51 -21.20
CA GLU A 31 7.34 18.67 -20.45
C GLU A 31 7.42 17.74 -19.20
N GLN A 32 6.26 17.38 -18.63
CA GLN A 32 6.17 16.54 -17.44
C GLN A 32 6.17 15.05 -17.74
N LYS A 33 5.94 14.65 -19.00
CA LYS A 33 5.87 13.23 -19.39
C LYS A 33 7.17 12.48 -19.11
N ASN A 34 8.31 13.16 -19.19
CA ASN A 34 9.63 12.57 -19.01
C ASN A 34 9.92 12.20 -17.53
N ILE A 35 9.23 12.83 -16.57
CA ILE A 35 9.42 12.58 -15.14
C ILE A 35 8.37 11.66 -14.54
N LEU A 36 7.36 11.26 -15.31
CA LEU A 36 6.28 10.38 -14.91
C LEU A 36 6.41 9.02 -15.60
N TYR A 37 5.88 7.98 -14.96
CA TYR A 37 5.87 6.65 -15.54
C TYR A 37 4.59 6.44 -16.36
N PRO A 38 4.68 6.20 -17.71
CA PRO A 38 3.51 5.93 -18.53
C PRO A 38 2.91 4.56 -18.16
N LEU A 39 1.58 4.50 -17.99
CA LEU A 39 0.87 3.26 -17.77
C LEU A 39 0.19 2.78 -19.04
N PHE A 40 -0.83 3.50 -19.47
CA PHE A 40 -1.57 3.26 -20.71
C PHE A 40 -2.26 4.56 -21.17
N SER A 41 -2.54 4.69 -22.45
CA SER A 41 -3.15 5.91 -23.02
C SER A 41 -2.46 7.19 -22.51
N ASN A 42 -3.24 8.09 -21.91
CA ASN A 42 -2.75 9.33 -21.28
C ASN A 42 -2.75 9.26 -19.74
N ILE A 43 -2.62 8.06 -19.17
CA ILE A 43 -2.54 7.82 -17.75
C ILE A 43 -1.08 7.60 -17.35
N TYR A 44 -0.64 8.37 -16.36
CA TYR A 44 0.73 8.36 -15.87
C TYR A 44 0.73 8.11 -14.35
N MET A 45 1.69 7.35 -13.89
CA MET A 45 1.97 7.14 -12.49
C MET A 45 3.04 8.12 -12.01
N ASN A 46 2.91 8.59 -10.78
CA ASN A 46 3.96 9.40 -10.15
C ASN A 46 5.22 8.55 -9.95
N SER A 47 6.38 9.06 -10.36
CA SER A 47 7.66 8.39 -10.17
C SER A 47 8.14 8.45 -8.71
N ALA A 48 7.71 9.47 -7.98
CA ALA A 48 7.96 9.64 -6.55
C ALA A 48 6.75 10.27 -5.86
N THR A 49 6.55 9.91 -4.60
CA THR A 49 5.51 10.51 -3.74
C THR A 49 6.15 10.85 -2.39
N GLY A 50 6.08 12.11 -1.98
CA GLY A 50 6.59 12.59 -0.71
C GLY A 50 5.46 12.85 0.28
N PHE A 51 5.62 12.42 1.54
CA PHE A 51 4.72 12.74 2.64
C PHE A 51 5.35 13.80 3.54
N ILE A 52 4.79 14.99 3.56
CA ILE A 52 5.29 16.15 4.32
C ILE A 52 4.33 16.43 5.47
N GLY A 53 4.87 16.77 6.63
CA GLY A 53 4.08 17.12 7.80
C GLY A 53 4.97 17.25 9.04
N ILE A 54 4.44 17.88 10.09
CA ILE A 54 5.10 17.97 11.40
C ILE A 54 5.37 16.60 12.01
N ASN A 55 6.24 16.53 13.00
CA ASN A 55 6.50 15.30 13.74
C ASN A 55 5.20 14.77 14.37
N ALA A 56 5.07 13.47 14.46
CA ALA A 56 3.86 12.77 14.93
C ALA A 56 2.58 12.99 14.08
N SER A 57 2.68 13.52 12.86
CA SER A 57 1.53 13.71 11.96
C SER A 57 1.05 12.43 11.25
N GLY A 58 1.61 11.27 11.57
CA GLY A 58 1.20 9.98 10.99
C GLY A 58 1.89 9.59 9.67
N LYS A 59 2.99 10.28 9.27
CA LYS A 59 3.72 9.94 8.02
C LYS A 59 4.15 8.47 7.96
N THR A 60 4.76 7.97 9.04
CA THR A 60 5.17 6.56 9.13
C THR A 60 3.97 5.63 9.10
N SER A 61 2.85 6.01 9.72
CA SER A 61 1.60 5.23 9.69
C SER A 61 1.04 5.13 8.28
N VAL A 62 1.11 6.19 7.48
CA VAL A 62 0.73 6.16 6.05
C VAL A 62 1.62 5.17 5.28
N LEU A 63 2.93 5.20 5.50
CA LEU A 63 3.86 4.25 4.86
C LEU A 63 3.56 2.80 5.27
N LYS A 64 3.22 2.55 6.55
CA LYS A 64 2.79 1.22 7.03
C LYS A 64 1.52 0.74 6.32
N VAL A 65 0.53 1.62 6.09
CA VAL A 65 -0.69 1.26 5.34
C VAL A 65 -0.37 0.90 3.89
N ILE A 66 0.56 1.61 3.25
CA ILE A 66 0.99 1.29 1.88
C ILE A 66 1.66 -0.10 1.84
N LEU A 67 2.58 -0.38 2.76
CA LEU A 67 3.26 -1.67 2.84
C LEU A 67 2.26 -2.80 3.12
N LEU A 68 1.38 -2.64 4.10
CA LEU A 68 0.31 -3.61 4.39
C LEU A 68 -0.52 -3.94 3.14
N ALA A 69 -0.95 -2.92 2.39
CA ALA A 69 -1.74 -3.10 1.19
C ALA A 69 -0.96 -3.84 0.09
N LEU A 70 0.33 -3.53 -0.09
CA LEU A 70 1.19 -4.20 -1.08
C LEU A 70 1.45 -5.66 -0.71
N ASP A 71 1.67 -5.95 0.58
CA ASP A 71 1.88 -7.31 1.07
C ASP A 71 0.62 -8.16 0.93
N ILE A 72 -0.57 -7.60 1.20
CA ILE A 72 -1.86 -8.28 0.94
C ILE A 72 -2.02 -8.58 -0.56
N ILE A 73 -1.72 -7.64 -1.44
CA ILE A 73 -1.76 -7.85 -2.90
C ILE A 73 -0.80 -8.97 -3.31
N ASN A 74 0.33 -9.10 -2.64
CA ASN A 74 1.33 -10.15 -2.87
C ASN A 74 1.01 -11.50 -2.20
N ASN A 75 -0.14 -11.60 -1.53
CA ASN A 75 -0.64 -12.80 -0.83
C ASN A 75 0.11 -13.15 0.45
N GLU A 76 0.82 -12.19 1.04
CA GLU A 76 1.41 -12.42 2.35
C GLU A 76 0.28 -12.58 3.37
N PRO A 77 0.30 -13.64 4.23
CA PRO A 77 -0.67 -13.79 5.29
C PRO A 77 -0.65 -12.58 6.23
N ILE A 78 -1.82 -12.00 6.51
CA ILE A 78 -1.89 -10.74 7.30
C ILE A 78 -1.17 -10.87 8.63
N ASN A 79 -1.26 -12.04 9.28
CA ASN A 79 -0.62 -12.27 10.57
C ASN A 79 0.93 -12.35 10.49
N HIS A 80 1.51 -12.47 9.30
CA HIS A 80 2.95 -12.45 9.07
C HIS A 80 3.46 -11.08 8.60
N ILE A 81 2.59 -10.16 8.19
CA ILE A 81 2.98 -8.83 7.74
C ILE A 81 3.52 -8.01 8.91
N GLU A 82 4.72 -7.46 8.77
CA GLU A 82 5.39 -6.67 9.81
C GLU A 82 4.59 -5.42 10.21
N THR A 83 3.96 -4.76 9.23
CA THR A 83 3.21 -3.51 9.42
C THR A 83 1.76 -3.71 9.85
N ARG A 84 1.35 -4.95 10.18
CA ARG A 84 -0.03 -5.27 10.63
C ARG A 84 -0.45 -4.55 11.92
N ASP A 85 0.50 -4.08 12.71
CA ASP A 85 0.26 -3.29 13.92
C ASP A 85 -0.57 -2.03 13.66
N ILE A 86 -0.59 -1.51 12.42
CA ILE A 86 -1.44 -0.39 12.01
C ILE A 86 -2.94 -0.69 12.13
N LEU A 87 -3.32 -1.97 12.07
CA LEU A 87 -4.71 -2.42 12.23
C LEU A 87 -5.18 -2.31 13.69
N GLY A 88 -4.26 -2.44 14.64
CA GLY A 88 -4.54 -2.35 16.07
C GLY A 88 -5.67 -3.27 16.51
N ASP A 89 -6.53 -2.77 17.39
CA ASP A 89 -7.71 -3.47 17.90
C ASP A 89 -9.01 -3.10 17.15
N ALA A 90 -8.91 -2.65 15.92
CA ALA A 90 -10.06 -2.27 15.14
C ALA A 90 -11.01 -3.45 14.96
N LYS A 91 -12.32 -3.23 15.17
CA LYS A 91 -13.31 -4.27 14.93
C LYS A 91 -13.41 -4.63 13.45
N GLU A 92 -13.26 -3.62 12.61
CA GLU A 92 -13.35 -3.76 11.16
C GLU A 92 -12.49 -2.67 10.50
N VAL A 93 -11.63 -3.07 9.57
CA VAL A 93 -10.87 -2.19 8.70
C VAL A 93 -11.21 -2.54 7.26
N LYS A 94 -11.66 -1.56 6.50
CA LYS A 94 -11.96 -1.70 5.07
C LYS A 94 -10.84 -1.09 4.24
N LEU A 95 -10.17 -1.92 3.44
CA LEU A 95 -9.15 -1.50 2.48
C LEU A 95 -9.69 -1.65 1.06
N ASN A 96 -9.53 -0.62 0.23
CA ASN A 96 -9.67 -0.73 -1.22
C ASN A 96 -8.34 -0.43 -1.87
N MET A 97 -7.86 -1.36 -2.65
CA MET A 97 -6.59 -1.29 -3.36
C MET A 97 -6.84 -1.33 -4.85
N TYR A 98 -6.46 -0.27 -5.55
CA TYR A 98 -6.59 -0.17 -7.00
C TYR A 98 -5.21 -0.34 -7.64
N PHE A 99 -5.10 -1.22 -8.61
CA PHE A 99 -3.83 -1.49 -9.26
C PHE A 99 -4.00 -1.81 -10.74
N PHE A 100 -2.94 -1.58 -11.49
CA PHE A 100 -2.83 -1.90 -12.91
C PHE A 100 -1.94 -3.13 -13.09
N SER A 101 -2.42 -4.09 -13.85
CA SER A 101 -1.69 -5.26 -14.31
C SER A 101 -1.24 -5.03 -15.75
N GLY A 102 0.05 -4.79 -15.95
CA GLY A 102 0.58 -4.59 -17.30
C GLY A 102 0.62 -5.87 -18.13
N LYS A 103 0.74 -7.05 -17.48
CA LYS A 103 0.74 -8.33 -18.18
C LYS A 103 -0.63 -8.73 -18.73
N LEU A 104 -1.68 -8.42 -17.98
CA LEU A 104 -3.05 -8.76 -18.35
C LEU A 104 -3.81 -7.58 -18.99
N ASN A 105 -3.20 -6.41 -19.02
CA ASN A 105 -3.81 -5.15 -19.51
C ASN A 105 -5.11 -4.79 -18.77
N GLU A 106 -5.11 -4.99 -17.46
CA GLU A 106 -6.30 -4.87 -16.61
C GLU A 106 -6.11 -3.84 -15.51
N ILE A 107 -7.20 -3.16 -15.14
CA ILE A 107 -7.32 -2.37 -13.93
C ILE A 107 -8.16 -3.16 -12.94
N CYS A 108 -7.65 -3.29 -11.73
CA CYS A 108 -8.28 -4.07 -10.68
C CYS A 108 -8.62 -3.19 -9.47
N ARG A 109 -9.70 -3.55 -8.79
CA ARG A 109 -10.04 -3.07 -7.45
C ARG A 109 -10.18 -4.29 -6.54
N LEU A 110 -9.35 -4.38 -5.53
CA LEU A 110 -9.47 -5.33 -4.45
C LEU A 110 -10.06 -4.62 -3.24
N GLU A 111 -11.21 -5.05 -2.77
CA GLU A 111 -11.80 -4.63 -1.50
C GLU A 111 -11.62 -5.74 -0.49
N THR A 112 -10.93 -5.45 0.61
CA THR A 112 -10.66 -6.39 1.70
C THR A 112 -11.19 -5.81 3.00
N ILE A 113 -12.05 -6.54 3.69
CA ILE A 113 -12.52 -6.20 5.04
C ILE A 113 -11.83 -7.11 6.04
N ILE A 114 -11.05 -6.50 6.93
CA ILE A 114 -10.23 -7.20 7.94
C ILE A 114 -10.87 -7.00 9.30
N THR A 115 -10.92 -8.06 10.10
CA THR A 115 -11.35 -8.03 11.50
C THR A 115 -10.23 -8.49 12.42
N SER A 116 -10.19 -7.95 13.63
CA SER A 116 -9.26 -8.37 14.68
C SER A 116 -9.93 -9.28 15.68
N ARG A 117 -9.19 -10.29 16.17
CA ARG A 117 -9.59 -11.15 17.28
C ARG A 117 -8.52 -11.11 18.36
N LYS A 118 -8.91 -10.83 19.60
CA LYS A 118 -8.01 -10.92 20.75
C LYS A 118 -8.01 -12.35 21.27
N SER A 119 -6.86 -12.97 21.29
CA SER A 119 -6.64 -14.26 21.93
C SER A 119 -5.65 -14.09 23.10
N LYS A 120 -6.05 -14.47 24.31
CA LYS A 120 -5.12 -14.54 25.44
C LYS A 120 -4.59 -15.99 25.52
N PRO A 121 -3.27 -16.20 25.59
CA PRO A 121 -2.14 -15.25 25.73
C PRO A 121 -1.51 -14.78 24.41
N GLU A 122 -1.97 -15.23 23.23
CA GLU A 122 -1.27 -15.13 21.94
C GLU A 122 -1.29 -13.73 21.30
N GLY A 123 -2.07 -12.77 21.84
CA GLY A 123 -2.14 -11.41 21.30
C GLY A 123 -3.30 -11.21 20.32
N THR A 124 -3.18 -10.20 19.44
CA THR A 124 -4.19 -9.89 18.42
C THR A 124 -3.87 -10.64 17.13
N SER A 125 -4.82 -11.42 16.63
CA SER A 125 -4.80 -12.03 15.31
C SER A 125 -5.79 -11.33 14.39
N TYR A 126 -5.54 -11.40 13.07
CA TYR A 126 -6.35 -10.75 12.06
C TYR A 126 -6.87 -11.80 11.08
N SER A 127 -8.09 -11.60 10.60
CA SER A 127 -8.70 -12.43 9.56
C SER A 127 -9.47 -11.57 8.56
N ILE A 128 -9.58 -12.06 7.33
CA ILE A 128 -10.36 -11.43 6.28
C ILE A 128 -11.81 -11.86 6.44
N LEU A 129 -12.67 -10.89 6.76
CA LEU A 129 -14.10 -11.10 6.91
C LEU A 129 -14.79 -11.27 5.56
N SER A 130 -14.43 -10.42 4.60
CA SER A 130 -14.92 -10.50 3.22
C SER A 130 -13.88 -9.90 2.28
N GLU A 131 -13.86 -10.40 1.05
CA GLU A 131 -12.96 -9.90 0.02
C GLU A 131 -13.60 -10.05 -1.36
N SER A 132 -13.45 -9.02 -2.19
CA SER A 132 -13.97 -8.99 -3.55
C SER A 132 -12.97 -8.33 -4.49
N LEU A 133 -12.82 -8.91 -5.67
CA LEU A 133 -11.95 -8.39 -6.73
C LEU A 133 -12.78 -8.06 -7.96
N TRP A 134 -12.73 -6.80 -8.37
CA TRP A 134 -13.28 -6.34 -9.66
C TRP A 134 -12.16 -6.16 -10.66
N ILE A 135 -12.45 -6.47 -11.91
CA ILE A 135 -11.52 -6.39 -13.02
C ILE A 135 -12.17 -5.60 -14.16
N LYS A 136 -11.38 -4.76 -14.80
CA LYS A 136 -11.77 -3.97 -15.96
C LYS A 136 -10.63 -4.00 -16.97
N ASP A 137 -10.95 -4.26 -18.24
CA ASP A 137 -9.98 -4.11 -19.31
C ASP A 137 -9.60 -2.62 -19.48
N VAL A 138 -8.34 -2.37 -19.81
CA VAL A 138 -7.85 -1.01 -20.10
C VAL A 138 -8.62 -0.37 -21.25
N ASP A 139 -9.03 -1.14 -22.24
CA ASP A 139 -9.77 -0.66 -23.41
C ASP A 139 -11.18 -0.14 -23.06
N GLU A 140 -11.72 -0.52 -21.91
CA GLU A 140 -12.98 0.03 -21.38
C GLU A 140 -12.80 1.44 -20.76
N VAL A 141 -11.56 1.88 -20.56
CA VAL A 141 -11.26 3.13 -19.87
C VAL A 141 -11.20 4.30 -20.84
N THR A 142 -12.29 5.02 -20.97
CA THR A 142 -12.38 6.20 -21.84
C THR A 142 -11.91 7.50 -21.18
N THR A 143 -11.96 7.53 -19.83
CA THR A 143 -11.60 8.73 -19.06
C THR A 143 -10.79 8.38 -17.82
N ARG A 144 -9.93 9.30 -17.39
CA ARG A 144 -9.16 9.15 -16.13
C ARG A 144 -10.05 8.95 -14.90
N LYS A 145 -11.16 9.69 -14.82
CA LYS A 145 -12.13 9.53 -13.72
C LYS A 145 -12.81 8.17 -13.76
N GLY A 146 -13.18 7.68 -14.95
CA GLY A 146 -13.80 6.38 -15.15
C GLY A 146 -12.87 5.20 -14.83
N MET A 147 -11.54 5.41 -14.83
CA MET A 147 -10.55 4.37 -14.58
C MET A 147 -10.82 3.59 -13.28
N LEU A 148 -11.14 4.29 -12.19
CA LEU A 148 -11.33 3.67 -10.87
C LEU A 148 -12.81 3.50 -10.47
N ILE A 149 -13.76 3.69 -11.40
CA ILE A 149 -15.18 3.48 -11.17
C ILE A 149 -15.54 2.06 -11.58
N PHE A 150 -16.06 1.27 -10.65
CA PHE A 150 -16.49 -0.12 -10.83
C PHE A 150 -17.99 -0.31 -10.54
N GLU A 151 -18.75 0.78 -10.46
CA GLU A 151 -20.18 0.74 -10.23
C GLU A 151 -20.90 -0.01 -11.36
N GLY A 152 -21.85 -0.88 -10.98
CA GLY A 152 -22.59 -1.71 -11.94
C GLY A 152 -21.83 -2.90 -12.52
N LYS A 153 -20.55 -3.11 -12.10
CA LYS A 153 -19.80 -4.32 -12.44
C LYS A 153 -19.91 -5.36 -11.33
N GLU A 154 -20.18 -6.59 -11.70
CA GLU A 154 -20.07 -7.72 -10.78
C GLU A 154 -18.60 -8.00 -10.46
N PRO A 155 -18.27 -8.41 -9.23
CA PRO A 155 -16.92 -8.82 -8.89
C PRO A 155 -16.53 -10.08 -9.67
N ALA A 156 -15.31 -10.08 -10.21
CA ALA A 156 -14.75 -11.23 -10.92
C ALA A 156 -14.38 -12.38 -9.96
N MET A 157 -14.07 -12.05 -8.71
CA MET A 157 -13.80 -13.02 -7.65
C MET A 157 -14.36 -12.49 -6.33
N VAL A 158 -14.94 -13.37 -5.53
CA VAL A 158 -15.45 -13.08 -4.19
C VAL A 158 -14.94 -14.16 -3.26
N ARG A 159 -14.49 -13.77 -2.05
CA ARG A 159 -14.16 -14.74 -1.01
C ARG A 159 -15.43 -15.46 -0.59
N SER A 160 -15.45 -16.78 -0.83
CA SER A 160 -16.54 -17.64 -0.39
C SER A 160 -16.24 -18.18 1.00
N SER A 161 -17.23 -18.19 1.87
CA SER A 161 -17.15 -18.87 3.17
C SER A 161 -17.05 -20.41 3.04
N GLN A 162 -17.18 -20.94 1.83
CA GLN A 162 -17.10 -22.38 1.52
C GLN A 162 -15.73 -22.80 0.97
N GLU A 163 -14.79 -21.87 0.76
CA GLU A 163 -13.42 -22.21 0.37
C GLU A 163 -12.60 -22.62 1.60
N ASP A 164 -12.82 -23.84 2.08
CA ASP A 164 -12.11 -24.45 3.24
C ASP A 164 -10.58 -24.60 3.04
N PHE A 165 -10.07 -24.24 1.86
CA PHE A 165 -8.65 -24.38 1.52
C PHE A 165 -7.84 -23.10 1.59
N LEU A 166 -8.49 -21.93 1.70
CA LEU A 166 -7.77 -20.65 1.80
C LEU A 166 -7.74 -20.19 3.26
N PRO A 167 -6.55 -20.05 3.89
CA PRO A 167 -6.44 -19.51 5.24
C PRO A 167 -7.19 -18.18 5.39
N ASP A 168 -7.76 -17.93 6.55
CA ASP A 168 -8.62 -16.77 6.79
C ASP A 168 -7.87 -15.43 6.77
N ASP A 169 -6.55 -15.45 6.82
CA ASP A 169 -5.65 -14.30 6.74
C ASP A 169 -4.92 -14.14 5.39
N VAL A 170 -5.20 -15.01 4.40
CA VAL A 170 -4.60 -14.94 3.05
C VAL A 170 -5.58 -14.40 2.04
N SER A 171 -5.15 -13.45 1.21
CA SER A 171 -5.99 -12.82 0.17
C SER A 171 -6.35 -13.76 -0.98
N ILE A 172 -7.57 -13.59 -1.54
CA ILE A 172 -8.00 -14.27 -2.79
C ILE A 172 -7.11 -13.95 -3.99
N MET A 173 -6.27 -12.93 -3.89
CA MET A 173 -5.29 -12.57 -4.91
C MET A 173 -4.32 -13.72 -5.25
N ILE A 174 -4.15 -14.70 -4.36
CA ILE A 174 -3.26 -15.86 -4.59
C ILE A 174 -3.60 -16.60 -5.88
N ALA A 175 -4.88 -16.81 -6.17
CA ALA A 175 -5.33 -17.51 -7.37
C ALA A 175 -4.98 -16.71 -8.65
N ARG A 176 -5.24 -15.37 -8.60
CA ARG A 176 -4.93 -14.47 -9.72
C ARG A 176 -3.42 -14.34 -9.95
N ASN A 177 -2.65 -14.11 -8.89
CA ASN A 177 -1.21 -13.91 -8.97
C ASN A 177 -0.50 -15.16 -9.49
N LYS A 178 -0.95 -16.35 -9.08
CA LYS A 178 -0.45 -17.63 -9.59
C LYS A 178 -0.72 -17.78 -11.09
N LYS A 179 -1.93 -17.43 -11.55
CA LYS A 179 -2.30 -17.48 -12.98
C LYS A 179 -1.52 -16.45 -13.80
N ALA A 180 -1.44 -15.20 -13.33
CA ALA A 180 -0.77 -14.11 -14.03
C ALA A 180 0.77 -14.18 -13.92
N LYS A 181 1.31 -14.94 -12.96
CA LYS A 181 2.74 -14.94 -12.59
C LYS A 181 3.24 -13.50 -12.39
N GLU A 182 2.47 -12.72 -11.63
CA GLU A 182 2.70 -11.29 -11.41
C GLU A 182 2.66 -10.98 -9.91
N HIS A 183 3.58 -10.15 -9.46
CA HIS A 183 3.66 -9.64 -8.09
C HIS A 183 4.13 -8.19 -8.10
N VAL A 184 3.99 -7.50 -6.96
CA VAL A 184 4.57 -6.19 -6.73
C VAL A 184 5.95 -6.38 -6.12
N CYS A 185 6.99 -5.79 -6.72
CA CYS A 185 8.32 -5.75 -6.10
C CYS A 185 8.30 -4.67 -5.01
N ILE A 186 8.57 -5.06 -3.77
CA ILE A 186 8.62 -4.17 -2.61
C ILE A 186 10.06 -4.12 -2.12
N VAL A 187 10.62 -2.90 -2.00
CA VAL A 187 11.87 -2.65 -1.30
C VAL A 187 11.55 -1.77 -0.10
N ASN A 188 11.47 -2.39 1.08
CA ASN A 188 11.14 -1.70 2.32
C ASN A 188 12.43 -1.22 3.00
N LEU A 189 12.73 0.07 2.86
CA LEU A 189 13.89 0.70 3.50
C LEU A 189 13.58 1.19 4.92
N LEU A 190 12.32 1.22 5.37
CA LEU A 190 11.98 1.57 6.77
C LEU A 190 12.62 0.60 7.78
N LYS A 191 12.82 -0.65 7.37
CA LYS A 191 13.49 -1.67 8.17
C LYS A 191 14.98 -1.38 8.38
N TYR A 192 15.60 -0.67 7.44
CA TYR A 192 17.04 -0.44 7.42
C TYR A 192 17.46 0.91 8.00
N THR A 193 16.53 1.83 8.26
CA THR A 193 16.85 3.17 8.74
C THR A 193 17.41 3.19 10.16
N ASN A 194 17.05 2.21 11.00
CA ASN A 194 17.54 2.16 12.39
C ASN A 194 18.78 1.30 12.55
N GLU A 195 18.96 0.24 11.75
CA GLU A 195 20.07 -0.71 11.93
C GLU A 195 21.26 -0.44 11.00
N ASN A 196 21.03 0.04 9.77
CA ASN A 196 22.11 0.13 8.78
C ASN A 196 22.72 1.53 8.62
N VAL A 197 21.98 2.60 8.93
CA VAL A 197 22.57 3.95 8.93
C VAL A 197 23.51 4.12 10.13
N LEU A 198 23.17 3.48 11.25
CA LEU A 198 23.96 3.54 12.49
C LEU A 198 25.21 2.65 12.45
N THR A 199 25.20 1.55 11.68
CA THR A 199 26.35 0.62 11.58
C THR A 199 27.39 1.04 10.55
N PHE A 200 27.09 1.95 9.61
CA PHE A 200 27.98 2.35 8.53
C PHE A 200 28.70 3.69 8.73
N SER A 201 28.33 4.49 9.72
CA SER A 201 29.07 5.72 10.03
C SER A 201 29.11 5.93 11.54
N GLU A 202 30.29 5.81 12.11
CA GLU A 202 30.58 6.24 13.48
C GLU A 202 30.34 7.75 13.66
N GLU A 203 30.35 8.52 12.58
CA GLU A 203 30.10 9.96 12.58
C GLU A 203 29.21 10.36 11.38
N ILE A 204 28.14 11.13 11.62
CA ILE A 204 27.37 11.78 10.55
C ILE A 204 28.23 12.95 10.01
N PRO A 205 28.43 13.07 8.68
CA PRO A 205 29.16 14.20 8.11
C PRO A 205 28.57 15.55 8.58
N SER A 206 29.44 16.45 8.99
CA SER A 206 29.04 17.78 9.54
C SER A 206 28.18 18.58 8.57
N GLU A 207 28.37 18.41 7.24
CA GLU A 207 27.57 19.06 6.22
C GLU A 207 26.11 18.59 6.24
N VAL A 208 25.86 17.31 6.56
CA VAL A 208 24.51 16.75 6.69
C VAL A 208 23.84 17.28 7.95
N ILE A 209 24.59 17.38 9.06
CA ILE A 209 24.10 17.92 10.32
C ILE A 209 23.74 19.40 10.15
N MET A 210 24.63 20.20 9.56
CA MET A 210 24.40 21.62 9.31
C MET A 210 23.23 21.89 8.36
N PHE A 211 23.00 20.99 7.41
CA PHE A 211 21.83 21.06 6.52
C PHE A 211 20.51 20.77 7.24
N LEU A 212 20.53 19.84 8.21
CA LEU A 212 19.32 19.45 8.97
C LEU A 212 19.00 20.45 10.07
N ASP A 213 20.01 20.88 10.81
CA ASP A 213 19.88 21.90 11.88
C ASP A 213 21.24 22.61 12.10
N PRO A 214 21.37 23.88 11.67
CA PRO A 214 22.62 24.63 11.78
C PRO A 214 23.03 24.96 13.23
N THR A 215 22.19 24.65 14.21
CA THR A 215 22.51 24.84 15.64
C THR A 215 23.19 23.62 16.26
N ILE A 216 23.25 22.50 15.55
CA ILE A 216 23.87 21.25 16.02
C ILE A 216 25.29 21.14 15.41
N GLU A 217 26.30 21.15 16.24
CA GLU A 217 27.69 21.04 15.79
C GLU A 217 28.12 19.58 15.59
N LYS A 218 27.61 18.65 16.40
CA LYS A 218 28.00 17.23 16.35
C LYS A 218 26.88 16.32 16.85
N LEU A 219 26.65 15.20 16.15
CA LEU A 219 25.79 14.12 16.58
C LEU A 219 26.62 12.85 16.75
N HIS A 220 26.55 12.25 17.94
CA HIS A 220 27.09 10.94 18.24
C HIS A 220 25.93 9.98 18.52
N PHE A 221 26.10 8.75 18.12
CA PHE A 221 25.21 7.66 18.52
C PHE A 221 25.96 6.87 19.60
N ASP A 222 25.38 6.82 20.81
CA ASP A 222 25.85 5.92 21.86
C ASP A 222 25.27 4.52 21.60
N GLU A 223 26.11 3.47 21.73
CA GLU A 223 25.71 2.06 21.61
C GLU A 223 24.80 1.61 22.74
#